data_07dca84f8e95a4f8d8d05d2876222315
#
_entry.id   07dca84f8e95a4f8d8d05d2876222315
#
_cell.length_a   1.000
_cell.length_b   1.000
_cell.length_c   1.000
_cell.angle_alpha   90.00
_cell.angle_beta   90.00
_cell.angle_gamma   90.00
#
_symmetry.space_group_name_H-M   'P 1'
#
loop_
_entity.id
_entity.type
_entity.pdbx_description
1 polymer ?
#
loop_
_entity_poly.entity_id
_entity_poly.type
_entity_poly.pdbx_seq_one_letter_code
_entity_poly.pdbx_strand_id
1 'polypeptide(L)'
;MRLPPALAASVTPRILELLGEPPARVLELGFAGIHATPLRLAGFEVVVVEPDAAHAARARERAGETLERTPAEPFDAVVAQDGADLSAVRARRVILVGQDGSVWSSGSS
;
A
#
# COMPACT_ATOMS: atom_id res chain seq x y z
N MET A 1 -11.95 7.74 6.60
CA MET A 1 -11.62 7.05 7.87
C MET A 1 -10.63 5.93 7.61
N ARG A 2 -9.60 5.86 8.40
CA ARG A 2 -8.59 4.79 8.26
C ARG A 2 -9.05 3.53 8.97
N LEU A 3 -8.61 2.38 8.47
CA LEU A 3 -8.81 1.12 9.17
C LEU A 3 -8.05 1.13 10.52
N PRO A 4 -8.63 0.53 11.56
CA PRO A 4 -7.86 0.29 12.78
C PRO A 4 -6.60 -0.53 12.47
N PRO A 5 -5.47 -0.27 13.13
CA PRO A 5 -4.21 -0.98 12.84
C PRO A 5 -4.33 -2.50 12.87
N ALA A 6 -5.07 -3.05 13.82
CA ALA A 6 -5.24 -4.49 13.91
C ALA A 6 -5.98 -5.06 12.69
N LEU A 7 -7.02 -4.38 12.22
CA LEU A 7 -7.76 -4.83 11.05
C LEU A 7 -6.94 -4.64 9.78
N ALA A 8 -6.23 -3.51 9.65
CA ALA A 8 -5.35 -3.28 8.51
C ALA A 8 -4.28 -4.38 8.39
N ALA A 9 -3.66 -4.75 9.52
CA ALA A 9 -2.65 -5.81 9.53
C ALA A 9 -3.23 -7.18 9.17
N SER A 10 -4.47 -7.45 9.55
CA SER A 10 -5.11 -8.75 9.28
C SER A 10 -5.37 -9.00 7.81
N VAL A 11 -5.43 -7.96 6.97
CA VAL A 11 -5.66 -8.12 5.53
C VAL A 11 -4.36 -8.31 4.74
N THR A 12 -3.19 -8.16 5.37
CA THR A 12 -1.90 -8.29 4.68
C THR A 12 -1.73 -9.64 3.97
N PRO A 13 -2.10 -10.80 4.55
CA PRO A 13 -1.99 -12.07 3.82
C PRO A 13 -2.79 -12.08 2.52
N ARG A 14 -3.97 -11.47 2.50
CA ARG A 14 -4.78 -11.38 1.29
C ARG A 14 -4.13 -10.47 0.26
N ILE A 15 -3.53 -9.37 0.70
CA ILE A 15 -2.78 -8.48 -0.19
C ILE A 15 -1.63 -9.24 -0.84
N LEU A 16 -0.88 -10.02 -0.07
CA LEU A 16 0.23 -10.82 -0.60
C LEU A 16 -0.24 -11.83 -1.64
N GLU A 17 -1.38 -12.49 -1.41
CA GLU A 17 -1.98 -13.38 -2.42
C GLU A 17 -2.25 -12.66 -3.72
N LEU A 18 -2.85 -11.47 -3.64
CA LEU A 18 -3.24 -10.69 -4.82
C LEU A 18 -2.05 -10.11 -5.56
N LEU A 19 -0.96 -9.81 -4.86
CA LEU A 19 0.27 -9.32 -5.49
C LEU A 19 0.99 -10.38 -6.30
N GLY A 20 0.85 -11.63 -5.90
CA GLY A 20 1.56 -12.72 -6.56
C GLY A 20 3.02 -12.79 -6.14
N GLU A 21 3.91 -13.10 -7.06
CA GLU A 21 5.31 -13.35 -6.75
C GLU A 21 6.18 -12.11 -6.81
N PRO A 22 7.11 -11.92 -5.85
CA PRO A 22 8.14 -10.88 -5.96
C PRO A 22 9.20 -11.33 -6.98
N PRO A 23 10.07 -10.41 -7.46
CA PRO A 23 10.10 -9.01 -7.06
C PRO A 23 9.06 -8.17 -7.79
N ALA A 24 8.55 -7.15 -7.11
CA ALA A 24 7.66 -6.17 -7.72
C ALA A 24 7.74 -4.88 -6.91
N ARG A 25 7.44 -3.77 -7.54
CA ARG A 25 7.47 -2.46 -6.91
C ARG A 25 6.05 -2.05 -6.53
N VAL A 26 5.82 -1.83 -5.24
CA VAL A 26 4.49 -1.59 -4.67
C VAL A 26 4.43 -0.22 -4.03
N LEU A 27 3.37 0.53 -4.34
CA LEU A 27 3.07 1.79 -3.68
C LEU A 27 2.01 1.52 -2.61
N GLU A 28 2.30 1.86 -1.36
CA GLU A 28 1.33 1.81 -0.27
C GLU A 28 0.80 3.22 -0.01
N LEU A 29 -0.51 3.40 -0.12
CA LEU A 29 -1.14 4.71 -0.03
C LEU A 29 -2.12 4.77 1.13
N GLY A 30 -1.79 5.55 2.15
CA GLY A 30 -2.72 5.87 3.23
C GLY A 30 -2.79 4.90 4.40
N PHE A 31 -1.83 3.98 4.54
CA PHE A 31 -1.80 3.00 5.64
C PHE A 31 -0.67 3.24 6.65
N ALA A 32 0.02 4.36 6.55
CA ALA A 32 1.16 4.68 7.43
C ALA A 32 2.21 3.56 7.50
N GLY A 33 2.39 2.83 6.40
CA GLY A 33 3.40 1.79 6.30
C GLY A 33 3.06 0.48 7.01
N ILE A 34 1.81 0.27 7.43
CA ILE A 34 1.42 -0.96 8.15
C ILE A 34 1.74 -2.22 7.36
N HIS A 35 1.55 -2.19 6.04
CA HIS A 35 1.82 -3.36 5.20
C HIS A 35 3.26 -3.43 4.71
N ALA A 36 4.03 -2.35 4.86
CA ALA A 36 5.36 -2.25 4.25
C ALA A 36 6.34 -3.30 4.76
N THR A 37 6.42 -3.50 6.07
CA THR A 37 7.36 -4.47 6.63
C THR A 37 7.08 -5.90 6.14
N PRO A 38 5.84 -6.43 6.25
CA PRO A 38 5.59 -7.78 5.74
C PRO A 38 5.75 -7.89 4.22
N LEU A 39 5.44 -6.85 3.46
CA LEU A 39 5.65 -6.88 2.01
C LEU A 39 7.14 -6.90 1.68
N ARG A 40 7.95 -6.12 2.37
CA ARG A 40 9.41 -6.11 2.16
C ARG A 40 10.04 -7.44 2.55
N LEU A 41 9.57 -8.05 3.64
CA LEU A 41 10.04 -9.36 4.06
C LEU A 41 9.69 -10.45 3.03
N ALA A 42 8.60 -10.26 2.30
CA ALA A 42 8.21 -11.17 1.22
C ALA A 42 8.98 -10.93 -0.09
N GLY A 43 9.81 -9.90 -0.16
CA GLY A 43 10.65 -9.63 -1.31
C GLY A 43 10.21 -8.48 -2.21
N PHE A 44 9.17 -7.75 -1.82
CA PHE A 44 8.69 -6.60 -2.59
C PHE A 44 9.46 -5.32 -2.24
N GLU A 45 9.62 -4.45 -3.22
CA GLU A 45 10.10 -3.09 -3.00
C GLU A 45 8.90 -2.20 -2.72
N VAL A 46 8.86 -1.57 -1.55
CA VAL A 46 7.69 -0.80 -1.12
C VAL A 46 8.04 0.67 -0.95
N VAL A 47 7.24 1.53 -1.56
CA VAL A 47 7.27 2.97 -1.35
C VAL A 47 5.97 3.38 -0.67
N VAL A 48 6.06 4.11 0.43
CA VAL A 48 4.90 4.55 1.20
C VAL A 48 4.62 6.01 0.89
N VAL A 49 3.36 6.34 0.62
CA VAL A 49 2.91 7.72 0.52
C VAL A 49 2.02 8.02 1.70
N GLU A 50 2.42 9.00 2.49
CA GLU A 50 1.66 9.41 3.67
C GLU A 50 1.75 10.92 3.85
N PRO A 51 0.70 11.66 3.52
CA PRO A 51 0.71 13.12 3.63
C PRO A 51 0.62 13.65 5.06
N ASP A 52 0.13 12.85 6.00
CA ASP A 52 0.02 13.25 7.41
C ASP A 52 1.38 13.11 8.09
N ALA A 53 1.90 14.21 8.68
CA ALA A 53 3.24 14.23 9.25
C ALA A 53 3.43 13.24 10.41
N ALA A 54 2.43 13.08 11.26
CA ALA A 54 2.51 12.16 12.39
C ALA A 54 2.56 10.71 11.93
N HIS A 55 1.73 10.38 10.94
CA HIS A 55 1.73 9.03 10.34
C HIS A 55 2.98 8.79 9.50
N ALA A 56 3.50 9.83 8.84
CA ALA A 56 4.72 9.72 8.04
C ALA A 56 5.93 9.31 8.88
N ALA A 57 6.03 9.81 10.11
CA ALA A 57 7.11 9.42 11.02
C ALA A 57 7.08 7.92 11.29
N ARG A 58 5.90 7.36 11.55
CA ARG A 58 5.72 5.92 11.76
C ARG A 58 6.01 5.11 10.50
N ALA A 59 5.59 5.64 9.35
CA ALA A 59 5.82 4.98 8.08
C ALA A 59 7.32 4.88 7.76
N ARG A 60 8.09 5.90 8.07
CA ARG A 60 9.55 5.88 7.87
C ARG A 60 10.22 4.80 8.70
N GLU A 61 9.75 4.56 9.92
CA GLU A 61 10.27 3.49 10.77
C GLU A 61 9.99 2.12 10.18
N ARG A 62 8.85 1.94 9.49
CA ARG A 62 8.41 0.66 8.94
C ARG A 62 8.96 0.38 7.55
N ALA A 63 9.04 1.41 6.71
CA ALA A 63 9.34 1.25 5.29
C ALA A 63 10.65 1.88 4.83
N GLY A 64 11.16 2.82 5.60
CA GLY A 64 12.31 3.61 5.19
C GLY A 64 11.93 4.71 4.22
N GLU A 65 11.60 4.39 2.98
CA GLU A 65 11.22 5.39 1.99
C GLU A 65 9.74 5.76 2.13
N THR A 66 9.50 7.00 2.57
CA THR A 66 8.16 7.54 2.75
C THR A 66 8.08 8.92 2.13
N LEU A 67 7.07 9.12 1.29
CA LEU A 67 6.86 10.36 0.55
C LEU A 67 5.56 11.04 1.00
N GLU A 68 5.52 12.35 0.89
CA GLU A 68 4.30 13.11 1.18
C GLU A 68 3.34 13.14 0.01
N ARG A 69 3.85 12.94 -1.20
CA ARG A 69 3.07 12.98 -2.44
C ARG A 69 3.34 11.76 -3.30
N THR A 70 2.34 11.38 -4.07
CA THR A 70 2.48 10.29 -5.02
C THR A 70 3.51 10.66 -6.09
N PRO A 71 4.56 9.84 -6.28
CA PRO A 71 5.54 10.08 -7.34
C PRO A 71 4.94 9.80 -8.72
N ALA A 72 5.50 10.45 -9.74
CA ALA A 72 5.03 10.28 -11.11
C ALA A 72 5.44 8.95 -11.75
N GLU A 73 6.38 8.23 -11.14
CA GLU A 73 6.89 6.97 -11.67
C GLU A 73 5.86 5.85 -11.59
N PRO A 74 5.93 4.87 -12.49
CA PRO A 74 5.02 3.74 -12.47
C PRO A 74 5.41 2.70 -11.41
N PHE A 75 4.38 1.99 -10.91
CA PHE A 75 4.54 0.88 -9.98
C PHE A 75 3.90 -0.38 -10.56
N ASP A 76 4.32 -1.54 -10.11
CA ASP A 76 3.66 -2.80 -10.48
C ASP A 76 2.29 -2.91 -9.83
N ALA A 77 2.16 -2.42 -8.61
CA ALA A 77 0.89 -2.41 -7.89
C ALA A 77 0.78 -1.23 -6.94
N VAL A 78 -0.44 -0.83 -6.64
CA VAL A 78 -0.75 0.09 -5.55
C VAL A 78 -1.70 -0.59 -4.58
N VAL A 79 -1.44 -0.41 -3.28
CA VAL A 79 -2.32 -0.86 -2.21
C VAL A 79 -2.90 0.38 -1.55
N ALA A 80 -4.21 0.54 -1.61
CA ALA A 80 -4.88 1.74 -1.12
C ALA A 80 -6.21 1.40 -0.45
N GLN A 81 -6.70 2.31 0.38
CA GLN A 81 -8.05 2.18 0.92
C GLN A 81 -9.07 2.47 -0.17
N ASP A 82 -10.21 1.78 -0.09
CA ASP A 82 -11.34 2.04 -0.98
C ASP A 82 -11.77 3.51 -0.83
N GLY A 83 -11.95 4.17 -1.97
CA GLY A 83 -12.27 5.60 -1.99
C GLY A 83 -11.07 6.53 -2.05
N ALA A 84 -9.85 6.00 -2.00
CA ALA A 84 -8.64 6.83 -2.15
C ALA A 84 -8.57 7.46 -3.53
N ASP A 85 -8.00 8.67 -3.59
CA ASP A 85 -7.76 9.35 -4.87
C ASP A 85 -6.54 8.73 -5.53
N LEU A 86 -6.76 8.02 -6.61
CA LEU A 86 -5.71 7.34 -7.37
C LEU A 86 -5.34 8.08 -8.67
N SER A 87 -5.83 9.30 -8.85
CA SER A 87 -5.63 10.05 -10.11
C SER A 87 -4.15 10.28 -10.46
N ALA A 88 -3.29 10.39 -9.47
CA ALA A 88 -1.86 10.58 -9.67
C ALA A 88 -1.07 9.27 -9.68
N VAL A 89 -1.72 8.13 -9.43
CA VAL A 89 -1.06 6.83 -9.33
C VAL A 89 -0.97 6.17 -10.71
N ARG A 90 0.22 5.67 -11.02
CA ARG A 90 0.45 4.86 -12.22
C ARG A 90 0.84 3.46 -11.77
N ALA A 91 -0.08 2.52 -11.89
CA ALA A 91 0.16 1.15 -11.45
C ALA A 91 -0.53 0.16 -12.39
N ARG A 92 0.10 -1.00 -12.57
CA ARG A 92 -0.45 -2.07 -13.41
C ARG A 92 -1.59 -2.80 -12.73
N ARG A 93 -1.59 -2.82 -11.40
CA ARG A 93 -2.61 -3.47 -10.59
C ARG A 93 -3.00 -2.57 -9.43
N VAL A 94 -4.28 -2.53 -9.13
CA VAL A 94 -4.81 -1.78 -8.00
C VAL A 94 -5.40 -2.75 -6.99
N ILE A 95 -4.96 -2.67 -5.74
CA ILE A 95 -5.51 -3.47 -4.65
C ILE A 95 -6.18 -2.50 -3.69
N LEU A 96 -7.48 -2.66 -3.50
CA LEU A 96 -8.27 -1.81 -2.62
C LEU A 96 -8.67 -2.55 -1.36
N VAL A 97 -8.60 -1.87 -0.25
CA VAL A 97 -8.96 -2.40 1.07
C VAL A 97 -10.13 -1.60 1.59
N GLY A 98 -11.24 -2.27 1.86
CA GLY A 98 -12.43 -1.65 2.43
C GLY A 98 -12.33 -1.49 3.93
N GLN A 99 -13.18 -0.64 4.49
CA GLN A 99 -13.22 -0.39 5.93
C GLN A 99 -13.64 -1.61 6.73
N ASP A 100 -14.33 -2.55 6.11
CA ASP A 100 -14.76 -3.80 6.73
C ASP A 100 -13.71 -4.91 6.61
N GLY A 101 -12.55 -4.63 6.05
CA GLY A 101 -11.51 -5.61 5.83
C GLY A 101 -11.61 -6.36 4.51
N SER A 102 -12.57 -6.01 3.67
CA SER A 102 -12.66 -6.59 2.32
C SER A 102 -11.46 -6.14 1.48
N VAL A 103 -10.92 -7.05 0.69
CA VAL A 103 -9.79 -6.75 -0.18
C VAL A 103 -10.13 -7.21 -1.59
N TRP A 104 -9.97 -6.32 -2.56
CA TRP A 104 -10.17 -6.69 -3.96
C TRP A 104 -9.15 -6.06 -4.86
N SER A 105 -8.90 -6.76 -5.98
CA SER A 105 -7.91 -6.38 -6.95
C SER A 105 -8.59 -6.06 -8.27
N SER A 106 -8.21 -4.93 -8.86
CA SER A 106 -8.54 -4.65 -10.24
C SER A 106 -7.22 -4.58 -10.99
N GLY A 107 -7.04 -5.48 -11.94
CA GLY A 107 -5.84 -5.50 -12.74
C GLY A 107 -6.09 -4.84 -14.07
N SER A 108 -5.11 -4.07 -14.56
CA SER A 108 -5.13 -3.72 -15.96
C SER A 108 -4.46 -4.86 -16.71
N SER A 109 -5.17 -5.42 -17.58
CA SER A 109 -4.61 -6.43 -18.48
C SER A 109 -3.77 -5.78 -19.54
#